data_f37e35015cb97e4e66ec2498ff1ff60b
#
_entry.id   f37e35015cb97e4e66ec2498ff1ff60b
#
_cell.length_a   1.000
_cell.length_b   1.000
_cell.length_c   1.000
_cell.angle_alpha   90.00
_cell.angle_beta   90.00
_cell.angle_gamma   90.00
#
_symmetry.space_group_name_H-M   'P 1'
#
loop_
_entity.id
_entity.type
_entity.pdbx_description
1 polymer ?
#
loop_
_entity_poly.entity_id
_entity_poly.type
_entity_poly.pdbx_seq_one_letter_code
_entity_poly.pdbx_strand_id
1 'polypeptide(L)'
;LCGTTALPWWLGDVKLTIPLTLGMVAAALTDLDDRLAGRLRNLIITLVCFFIASASVELLFPWPWLFAIGLTLSTSGFILLGGLGQRYATIAFGALLIAIYTMLGTSLYDQWYQQPILLLAGAIWYNLLTLTGHLLFPIRPLQDNLARSYEQLAHYLELKSRLFDPDIEDESQAPLYDLALANGQLMATLNQTKVSLLTRLRGDRGQRGTRRTLHYYF
;
A
#
# COMPACT_ATOMS: atom_id res chain seq x y z
N LEU A 1 0.34 -9.10 -11.49
CA LEU A 1 0.72 -8.75 -12.88
C LEU A 1 0.43 -9.89 -13.85
N CYS A 2 0.91 -11.12 -13.63
CA CYS A 2 0.69 -12.22 -14.57
C CYS A 2 -0.79 -12.45 -14.92
N GLY A 3 -1.71 -12.38 -13.93
CA GLY A 3 -3.14 -12.59 -14.20
C GLY A 3 -3.78 -11.47 -15.03
N THR A 4 -3.40 -10.22 -14.78
CA THR A 4 -3.94 -9.06 -15.51
C THR A 4 -3.37 -8.91 -16.93
N THR A 5 -2.27 -9.57 -17.22
CA THR A 5 -1.68 -9.61 -18.57
C THR A 5 -2.06 -10.86 -19.34
N ALA A 6 -2.08 -12.02 -18.69
CA ALA A 6 -2.36 -13.31 -19.33
C ALA A 6 -3.83 -13.44 -19.77
N LEU A 7 -4.78 -12.95 -18.98
CA LEU A 7 -6.21 -13.00 -19.30
C LEU A 7 -6.58 -12.22 -20.58
N PRO A 8 -6.22 -10.92 -20.73
CA PRO A 8 -6.47 -10.17 -21.95
C PRO A 8 -5.73 -10.75 -23.17
N TRP A 9 -4.50 -11.25 -22.97
CA TRP A 9 -3.75 -11.88 -24.04
C TRP A 9 -4.42 -13.16 -24.54
N TRP A 10 -4.94 -13.97 -23.64
CA TRP A 10 -5.69 -15.18 -23.99
C TRP A 10 -7.02 -14.89 -24.67
N LEU A 11 -7.68 -13.77 -24.30
CA LEU A 11 -8.91 -13.29 -24.94
C LEU A 11 -8.68 -12.60 -26.29
N GLY A 12 -7.40 -12.37 -26.66
CA GLY A 12 -7.03 -11.70 -27.92
C GLY A 12 -7.18 -10.17 -27.92
N ASP A 13 -7.52 -9.58 -26.77
CA ASP A 13 -7.78 -8.15 -26.66
C ASP A 13 -6.71 -7.45 -25.78
N VAL A 14 -5.58 -7.17 -26.39
CA VAL A 14 -4.41 -6.58 -25.70
C VAL A 14 -4.72 -5.17 -25.15
N LYS A 15 -5.71 -4.47 -25.69
CA LYS A 15 -6.11 -3.14 -25.21
C LYS A 15 -6.59 -3.15 -23.77
N LEU A 16 -7.17 -4.27 -23.30
CA LEU A 16 -7.64 -4.43 -21.92
C LEU A 16 -6.49 -4.56 -20.90
N THR A 17 -5.30 -4.94 -21.36
CA THR A 17 -4.15 -5.18 -20.48
C THR A 17 -3.72 -3.91 -19.77
N ILE A 18 -3.69 -2.78 -20.46
CA ILE A 18 -3.20 -1.51 -19.92
C ILE A 18 -4.03 -1.04 -18.73
N PRO A 19 -5.36 -0.83 -18.83
CA PRO A 19 -6.15 -0.36 -17.69
C PRO A 19 -6.22 -1.38 -16.55
N LEU A 20 -6.28 -2.67 -16.85
CA LEU A 20 -6.28 -3.71 -15.81
C LEU A 20 -4.98 -3.69 -14.99
N THR A 21 -3.83 -3.59 -15.64
CA THR A 21 -2.53 -3.53 -14.95
C THR A 21 -2.36 -2.23 -14.17
N LEU A 22 -2.78 -1.10 -14.74
CA LEU A 22 -2.69 0.20 -14.08
C LEU A 22 -3.61 0.27 -12.85
N GLY A 23 -4.83 -0.24 -12.94
CA GLY A 23 -5.75 -0.36 -11.81
C GLY A 23 -5.21 -1.25 -10.70
N MET A 24 -4.59 -2.38 -11.07
CA MET A 24 -3.91 -3.26 -10.13
C MET A 24 -2.74 -2.55 -9.42
N VAL A 25 -1.88 -1.83 -10.16
CA VAL A 25 -0.74 -1.09 -9.59
C VAL A 25 -1.21 0.01 -8.64
N ALA A 26 -2.23 0.78 -9.04
CA ALA A 26 -2.80 1.81 -8.17
C ALA A 26 -3.35 1.21 -6.86
N ALA A 27 -4.06 0.07 -6.93
CA ALA A 27 -4.55 -0.63 -5.75
C ALA A 27 -3.42 -1.15 -4.87
N ALA A 28 -2.33 -1.65 -5.46
CA ALA A 28 -1.16 -2.13 -4.72
C ALA A 28 -0.49 -1.01 -3.90
N LEU A 29 -0.44 0.21 -4.44
CA LEU A 29 0.11 1.38 -3.77
C LEU A 29 -0.78 1.89 -2.62
N THR A 30 -2.06 1.56 -2.63
CA THR A 30 -3.03 1.93 -1.58
C THR A 30 -3.22 0.85 -0.52
N ASP A 31 -2.60 -0.33 -0.70
CA ASP A 31 -2.75 -1.43 0.24
C ASP A 31 -2.04 -1.13 1.56
N LEU A 32 -2.81 -1.24 2.64
CA LEU A 32 -2.34 -1.07 4.01
C LEU A 32 -2.62 -2.34 4.79
N ASP A 33 -1.65 -2.75 5.61
CA ASP A 33 -1.85 -3.90 6.50
C ASP A 33 -2.87 -3.55 7.58
N ASP A 34 -4.06 -4.15 7.48
CA ASP A 34 -5.19 -3.93 8.40
C ASP A 34 -5.94 -5.25 8.59
N ARG A 35 -6.88 -5.25 9.53
CA ARG A 35 -7.82 -6.36 9.76
C ARG A 35 -8.72 -6.57 8.55
N LEU A 36 -9.31 -7.78 8.44
CA LEU A 36 -10.26 -8.10 7.38
C LEU A 36 -11.37 -7.05 7.21
N ALA A 37 -12.01 -6.65 8.31
CA ALA A 37 -13.05 -5.61 8.28
C ALA A 37 -12.51 -4.22 7.87
N GLY A 38 -11.30 -3.88 8.31
CA GLY A 38 -10.60 -2.66 7.90
C GLY A 38 -10.19 -2.70 6.43
N ARG A 39 -9.67 -3.83 5.96
CA ARG A 39 -9.33 -4.06 4.54
C ARG A 39 -10.56 -3.96 3.64
N LEU A 40 -11.69 -4.58 4.03
CA LEU A 40 -12.93 -4.51 3.25
C LEU A 40 -13.48 -3.08 3.16
N ARG A 41 -13.48 -2.35 4.30
CA ARG A 41 -13.87 -0.93 4.31
C ARG A 41 -12.93 -0.09 3.44
N ASN A 42 -11.62 -0.33 3.56
CA ASN A 42 -10.61 0.35 2.76
C ASN A 42 -10.79 0.09 1.27
N LEU A 43 -11.04 -1.16 0.89
CA LEU A 43 -11.35 -1.56 -0.48
C LEU A 43 -12.53 -0.78 -1.04
N ILE A 44 -13.66 -0.71 -0.30
CA ILE A 44 -14.84 0.01 -0.76
C ILE A 44 -14.53 1.51 -0.96
N ILE A 45 -13.87 2.15 0.00
CA ILE A 45 -13.49 3.56 -0.09
C ILE A 45 -12.55 3.78 -1.28
N THR A 46 -11.55 2.92 -1.46
CA THR A 46 -10.60 2.99 -2.57
C THR A 46 -11.31 2.87 -3.92
N LEU A 47 -12.19 1.88 -4.08
CA LEU A 47 -12.94 1.68 -5.31
C LEU A 47 -13.86 2.88 -5.63
N VAL A 48 -14.52 3.43 -4.63
CA VAL A 48 -15.37 4.64 -4.79
C VAL A 48 -14.50 5.83 -5.21
N CYS A 49 -13.36 6.07 -4.55
CA CYS A 49 -12.44 7.15 -4.92
C CYS A 49 -11.87 6.97 -6.32
N PHE A 50 -11.50 5.74 -6.69
CA PHE A 50 -10.99 5.44 -8.04
C PHE A 50 -12.04 5.64 -9.10
N PHE A 51 -13.28 5.21 -8.84
CA PHE A 51 -14.39 5.43 -9.74
C PHE A 51 -14.67 6.93 -9.94
N ILE A 52 -14.76 7.71 -8.85
CA ILE A 52 -14.97 9.16 -8.92
C ILE A 52 -13.83 9.84 -9.69
N ALA A 53 -12.58 9.48 -9.40
CA ALA A 53 -11.42 10.05 -10.08
C ALA A 53 -11.44 9.78 -11.59
N SER A 54 -11.64 8.53 -11.99
CA SER A 54 -11.67 8.11 -13.38
C SER A 54 -12.89 8.66 -14.13
N ALA A 55 -14.09 8.55 -13.57
CA ALA A 55 -15.31 9.05 -14.19
C ALA A 55 -15.28 10.59 -14.33
N SER A 56 -14.74 11.31 -13.37
CA SER A 56 -14.57 12.77 -13.46
C SER A 56 -13.70 13.16 -14.64
N VAL A 57 -12.60 12.43 -14.87
CA VAL A 57 -11.73 12.68 -16.02
C VAL A 57 -12.48 12.42 -17.33
N GLU A 58 -13.09 11.26 -17.49
CA GLU A 58 -13.80 10.89 -18.73
C GLU A 58 -14.93 11.85 -19.08
N LEU A 59 -15.73 12.27 -18.08
CA LEU A 59 -16.87 13.15 -18.28
C LEU A 59 -16.46 14.61 -18.57
N LEU A 60 -15.37 15.08 -17.95
CA LEU A 60 -14.94 16.48 -18.07
C LEU A 60 -13.93 16.69 -19.22
N PHE A 61 -13.25 15.64 -19.66
CA PHE A 61 -12.20 15.74 -20.68
C PHE A 61 -12.62 16.45 -21.98
N PRO A 62 -13.86 16.26 -22.51
CA PRO A 62 -14.31 16.95 -23.71
C PRO A 62 -14.41 18.47 -23.57
N TRP A 63 -14.44 19.00 -22.35
CA TRP A 63 -14.63 20.41 -22.04
C TRP A 63 -13.39 20.99 -21.32
N PRO A 64 -12.42 21.60 -22.04
CA PRO A 64 -11.11 21.96 -21.46
C PRO A 64 -11.20 22.82 -20.18
N TRP A 65 -12.12 23.80 -20.16
CA TRP A 65 -12.29 24.68 -18.99
C TRP A 65 -12.93 23.97 -17.79
N LEU A 66 -13.96 23.17 -18.04
CA LEU A 66 -14.59 22.36 -16.98
C LEU A 66 -13.62 21.30 -16.47
N PHE A 67 -12.81 20.72 -17.35
CA PHE A 67 -11.79 19.76 -17.00
C PHE A 67 -10.73 20.38 -16.07
N ALA A 68 -10.22 21.60 -16.40
CA ALA A 68 -9.24 22.28 -15.57
C ALA A 68 -9.79 22.60 -14.17
N ILE A 69 -11.03 23.08 -14.08
CA ILE A 69 -11.70 23.33 -12.79
C ILE A 69 -11.93 22.03 -12.02
N GLY A 70 -12.46 21.01 -12.68
CA GLY A 70 -12.74 19.71 -12.09
C GLY A 70 -11.48 19.02 -11.59
N LEU A 71 -10.39 19.07 -12.36
CA LEU A 71 -9.09 18.52 -11.97
C LEU A 71 -8.52 19.24 -10.73
N THR A 72 -8.61 20.57 -10.70
CA THR A 72 -8.15 21.38 -9.56
C THR A 72 -8.96 21.06 -8.30
N LEU A 73 -10.27 20.98 -8.40
CA LEU A 73 -11.17 20.67 -7.27
C LEU A 73 -10.95 19.24 -6.77
N SER A 74 -10.85 18.26 -7.68
CA SER A 74 -10.63 16.86 -7.30
C SER A 74 -9.25 16.67 -6.65
N THR A 75 -8.19 17.26 -7.22
CA THR A 75 -6.84 17.22 -6.66
C THR A 75 -6.81 17.85 -5.26
N SER A 76 -7.41 19.04 -5.10
CA SER A 76 -7.51 19.70 -3.80
C SER A 76 -8.31 18.86 -2.81
N GLY A 77 -9.42 18.26 -3.24
CA GLY A 77 -10.23 17.35 -2.42
C GLY A 77 -9.46 16.12 -1.96
N PHE A 78 -8.69 15.49 -2.86
CA PHE A 78 -7.86 14.34 -2.49
C PHE A 78 -6.69 14.71 -1.57
N ILE A 79 -6.07 15.88 -1.75
CA ILE A 79 -5.04 16.38 -0.83
C ILE A 79 -5.63 16.62 0.56
N LEU A 80 -6.80 17.26 0.67
CA LEU A 80 -7.50 17.46 1.93
C LEU A 80 -7.89 16.12 2.58
N LEU A 81 -8.36 15.17 1.79
CA LEU A 81 -8.64 13.81 2.27
C LEU A 81 -7.39 13.16 2.86
N GLY A 82 -6.23 13.36 2.23
CA GLY A 82 -4.93 12.88 2.72
C GLY A 82 -4.56 13.47 4.09
N GLY A 83 -4.99 14.68 4.40
CA GLY A 83 -4.78 15.33 5.70
C GLY A 83 -5.51 14.65 6.87
N LEU A 84 -6.53 13.83 6.60
CA LEU A 84 -7.27 13.09 7.63
C LEU A 84 -6.49 11.91 8.24
N GLY A 85 -5.39 11.50 7.61
CA GLY A 85 -4.52 10.44 8.13
C GLY A 85 -3.85 9.61 7.04
N GLN A 86 -2.83 8.86 7.45
CA GLN A 86 -1.97 8.07 6.54
C GLN A 86 -2.77 7.15 5.59
N ARG A 87 -3.84 6.55 6.07
CA ARG A 87 -4.72 5.69 5.26
C ARG A 87 -5.36 6.46 4.09
N TYR A 88 -5.90 7.64 4.38
CA TYR A 88 -6.56 8.47 3.37
C TYR A 88 -5.54 9.12 2.42
N ALA A 89 -4.32 9.38 2.90
CA ALA A 89 -3.23 9.88 2.07
C ALA A 89 -2.83 8.88 0.97
N THR A 90 -2.74 7.58 1.30
CA THR A 90 -2.43 6.55 0.30
C THR A 90 -3.56 6.36 -0.71
N ILE A 91 -4.83 6.39 -0.27
CA ILE A 91 -6.00 6.31 -1.16
C ILE A 91 -6.05 7.53 -2.09
N ALA A 92 -5.81 8.73 -1.56
CA ALA A 92 -5.77 9.97 -2.33
C ALA A 92 -4.69 9.91 -3.40
N PHE A 93 -3.49 9.44 -3.06
CA PHE A 93 -2.41 9.24 -4.01
C PHE A 93 -2.79 8.27 -5.13
N GLY A 94 -3.38 7.12 -4.78
CA GLY A 94 -3.86 6.14 -5.75
C GLY A 94 -4.96 6.71 -6.67
N ALA A 95 -5.89 7.51 -6.12
CA ALA A 95 -6.95 8.15 -6.89
C ALA A 95 -6.38 9.18 -7.89
N LEU A 96 -5.35 9.95 -7.52
CA LEU A 96 -4.65 10.86 -8.43
C LEU A 96 -3.94 10.09 -9.54
N LEU A 97 -3.30 8.96 -9.24
CA LEU A 97 -2.70 8.10 -10.24
C LEU A 97 -3.75 7.56 -11.23
N ILE A 98 -4.90 7.12 -10.74
CA ILE A 98 -6.02 6.68 -11.59
C ILE A 98 -6.50 7.82 -12.50
N ALA A 99 -6.61 9.05 -12.00
CA ALA A 99 -6.98 10.21 -12.83
C ALA A 99 -5.97 10.41 -13.98
N ILE A 100 -4.67 10.36 -13.70
CA ILE A 100 -3.61 10.47 -14.70
C ILE A 100 -3.69 9.31 -15.72
N TYR A 101 -3.89 8.08 -15.25
CA TYR A 101 -4.00 6.92 -16.13
C TYR A 101 -5.23 6.98 -17.02
N THR A 102 -6.35 7.50 -16.49
CA THR A 102 -7.54 7.74 -17.29
C THR A 102 -7.29 8.78 -18.37
N MET A 103 -6.61 9.90 -18.05
CA MET A 103 -6.26 10.92 -19.07
C MET A 103 -5.44 10.34 -20.23
N LEU A 104 -4.51 9.43 -19.93
CA LEU A 104 -3.69 8.79 -20.97
C LEU A 104 -4.48 7.84 -21.88
N GLY A 105 -5.61 7.35 -21.42
CA GLY A 105 -6.41 6.35 -22.11
C GLY A 105 -7.72 6.84 -22.72
N THR A 106 -8.12 8.10 -22.50
CA THR A 106 -9.43 8.63 -22.98
C THR A 106 -9.65 8.48 -24.48
N SER A 107 -8.59 8.49 -25.29
CA SER A 107 -8.68 8.32 -26.74
C SER A 107 -8.72 6.85 -27.21
N LEU A 108 -8.60 5.89 -26.33
CA LEU A 108 -8.52 4.46 -26.67
C LEU A 108 -9.87 3.75 -26.61
N TYR A 109 -10.87 4.36 -25.97
CA TYR A 109 -12.18 3.77 -25.72
C TYR A 109 -13.32 4.63 -26.25
N ASP A 110 -14.33 3.99 -26.83
CA ASP A 110 -15.49 4.69 -27.40
C ASP A 110 -16.53 5.11 -26.35
N GLN A 111 -16.55 4.45 -25.19
CA GLN A 111 -17.53 4.68 -24.13
C GLN A 111 -16.86 5.13 -22.85
N TRP A 112 -17.35 6.21 -22.26
CA TRP A 112 -16.81 6.83 -21.04
C TRP A 112 -16.70 5.89 -19.81
N TYR A 113 -17.49 4.82 -19.77
CA TYR A 113 -17.50 3.89 -18.63
C TYR A 113 -16.53 2.70 -18.78
N GLN A 114 -16.02 2.44 -19.99
CA GLN A 114 -15.18 1.27 -20.25
C GLN A 114 -13.86 1.32 -19.49
N GLN A 115 -13.17 2.44 -19.58
CA GLN A 115 -11.89 2.60 -18.88
C GLN A 115 -12.02 2.61 -17.35
N PRO A 116 -12.96 3.36 -16.71
CA PRO A 116 -13.19 3.26 -15.28
C PRO A 116 -13.49 1.84 -14.79
N ILE A 117 -14.33 1.08 -15.51
CA ILE A 117 -14.67 -0.30 -15.12
C ILE A 117 -13.43 -1.20 -15.20
N LEU A 118 -12.61 -1.08 -16.23
CA LEU A 118 -11.41 -1.89 -16.38
C LEU A 118 -10.36 -1.58 -15.31
N LEU A 119 -10.17 -0.30 -14.98
CA LEU A 119 -9.29 0.11 -13.87
C LEU A 119 -9.77 -0.47 -12.53
N LEU A 120 -11.07 -0.40 -12.27
CA LEU A 120 -11.68 -0.98 -11.08
C LEU A 120 -11.57 -2.51 -11.07
N ALA A 121 -11.76 -3.18 -12.20
CA ALA A 121 -11.58 -4.63 -12.30
C ALA A 121 -10.14 -5.05 -11.95
N GLY A 122 -9.13 -4.31 -12.40
CA GLY A 122 -7.74 -4.51 -12.00
C GLY A 122 -7.51 -4.31 -10.51
N ALA A 123 -8.10 -3.27 -9.93
CA ALA A 123 -8.03 -3.01 -8.50
C ALA A 123 -8.72 -4.11 -7.67
N ILE A 124 -9.89 -4.59 -8.09
CA ILE A 124 -10.61 -5.70 -7.46
C ILE A 124 -9.77 -6.98 -7.53
N TRP A 125 -9.18 -7.28 -8.67
CA TRP A 125 -8.32 -8.45 -8.85
C TRP A 125 -7.17 -8.46 -7.84
N TYR A 126 -6.47 -7.34 -7.69
CA TYR A 126 -5.40 -7.20 -6.69
C TYR A 126 -5.91 -7.46 -5.28
N ASN A 127 -7.02 -6.82 -4.91
CA ASN A 127 -7.58 -6.94 -3.56
C ASN A 127 -8.09 -8.36 -3.27
N LEU A 128 -8.63 -9.08 -4.25
CA LEU A 128 -9.01 -10.49 -4.09
C LEU A 128 -7.79 -11.36 -3.84
N LEU A 129 -6.69 -11.14 -4.56
CA LEU A 129 -5.43 -11.88 -4.35
C LEU A 129 -4.84 -11.61 -2.97
N THR A 130 -4.78 -10.34 -2.55
CA THR A 130 -4.23 -9.98 -1.22
C THR A 130 -5.13 -10.47 -0.09
N LEU A 131 -6.45 -10.43 -0.27
CA LEU A 131 -7.40 -10.96 0.70
C LEU A 131 -7.27 -12.50 0.83
N THR A 132 -7.15 -13.20 -0.29
CA THR A 132 -6.90 -14.65 -0.31
C THR A 132 -5.59 -14.99 0.37
N GLY A 133 -4.51 -14.26 0.07
CA GLY A 133 -3.21 -14.41 0.73
C GLY A 133 -3.29 -14.18 2.23
N HIS A 134 -4.04 -13.17 2.66
CA HIS A 134 -4.24 -12.88 4.08
C HIS A 134 -5.08 -13.97 4.81
N LEU A 135 -6.06 -14.56 4.12
CA LEU A 135 -6.84 -15.67 4.69
C LEU A 135 -6.01 -16.96 4.80
N LEU A 136 -5.14 -17.22 3.83
CA LEU A 136 -4.28 -18.42 3.82
C LEU A 136 -3.11 -18.30 4.80
N PHE A 137 -2.54 -17.09 4.96
CA PHE A 137 -1.33 -16.84 5.75
C PHE A 137 -1.50 -15.64 6.70
N PRO A 138 -2.41 -15.71 7.68
CA PRO A 138 -2.74 -14.55 8.51
C PRO A 138 -1.60 -14.07 9.42
N ILE A 139 -0.62 -14.93 9.73
CA ILE A 139 0.45 -14.65 10.72
C ILE A 139 1.77 -14.27 10.03
N ARG A 140 2.00 -14.66 8.76
CA ARG A 140 3.27 -14.43 8.05
C ARG A 140 3.76 -12.97 8.10
N PRO A 141 2.96 -11.93 7.81
CA PRO A 141 3.47 -10.56 7.83
C PRO A 141 3.96 -10.10 9.21
N LEU A 142 3.36 -10.64 10.29
CA LEU A 142 3.82 -10.37 11.65
C LEU A 142 5.14 -11.09 11.94
N GLN A 143 5.26 -12.34 11.51
CA GLN A 143 6.50 -13.12 11.68
C GLN A 143 7.66 -12.47 10.92
N ASP A 144 7.43 -11.99 9.69
CA ASP A 144 8.43 -11.30 8.89
C ASP A 144 8.87 -9.97 9.52
N ASN A 145 7.93 -9.18 10.05
CA ASN A 145 8.24 -7.94 10.77
C ASN A 145 9.02 -8.23 12.06
N LEU A 146 8.66 -9.28 12.78
CA LEU A 146 9.36 -9.70 14.00
C LEU A 146 10.77 -10.20 13.68
N ALA A 147 10.93 -11.03 12.64
CA ALA A 147 12.24 -11.51 12.18
C ALA A 147 13.17 -10.34 11.81
N ARG A 148 12.66 -9.37 11.04
CA ARG A 148 13.42 -8.16 10.73
C ARG A 148 13.80 -7.35 11.97
N SER A 149 12.92 -7.26 12.96
CA SER A 149 13.23 -6.56 14.22
C SER A 149 14.37 -7.24 14.98
N TYR A 150 14.41 -8.58 15.01
CA TYR A 150 15.51 -9.32 15.61
C TYR A 150 16.81 -9.18 14.82
N GLU A 151 16.74 -9.18 13.49
CA GLU A 151 17.91 -8.97 12.63
C GLU A 151 18.51 -7.57 12.85
N GLN A 152 17.67 -6.54 12.88
CA GLN A 152 18.10 -5.16 13.15
C GLN A 152 18.67 -5.01 14.57
N LEU A 153 18.09 -5.69 15.56
CA LEU A 153 18.60 -5.72 16.92
C LEU A 153 19.97 -6.39 16.98
N ALA A 154 20.15 -7.53 16.32
CA ALA A 154 21.42 -8.22 16.25
C ALA A 154 22.51 -7.33 15.63
N HIS A 155 22.19 -6.69 14.51
CA HIS A 155 23.10 -5.75 13.85
C HIS A 155 23.46 -4.54 14.73
N TYR A 156 22.47 -3.96 15.42
CA TYR A 156 22.72 -2.87 16.37
C TYR A 156 23.63 -3.31 17.52
N LEU A 157 23.41 -4.50 18.10
CA LEU A 157 24.24 -5.04 19.18
C LEU A 157 25.66 -5.35 18.69
N GLU A 158 25.83 -5.84 17.49
CA GLU A 158 27.13 -6.07 16.87
C GLU A 158 27.92 -4.77 16.71
N LEU A 159 27.31 -3.71 16.15
CA LEU A 159 27.94 -2.40 16.04
C LEU A 159 28.28 -1.83 17.42
N LYS A 160 27.36 -2.01 18.38
CA LYS A 160 27.58 -1.55 19.74
C LYS A 160 28.72 -2.31 20.44
N SER A 161 28.87 -3.61 20.21
CA SER A 161 29.94 -4.41 20.78
C SER A 161 31.32 -3.95 20.32
N ARG A 162 31.44 -3.50 19.05
CA ARG A 162 32.69 -2.97 18.50
C ARG A 162 33.20 -1.71 19.22
N LEU A 163 32.28 -0.90 19.79
CA LEU A 163 32.65 0.29 20.56
C LEU A 163 33.31 -0.04 21.92
N PHE A 164 33.17 -1.27 22.40
CA PHE A 164 33.79 -1.76 23.65
C PHE A 164 35.06 -2.57 23.41
N ASP A 165 35.49 -2.70 22.14
CA ASP A 165 36.73 -3.41 21.81
C ASP A 165 37.93 -2.49 22.10
N PRO A 166 38.80 -2.83 23.06
CA PRO A 166 39.93 -1.99 23.45
C PRO A 166 41.02 -1.87 22.38
N ASP A 167 41.01 -2.78 21.37
CA ASP A 167 42.00 -2.80 20.30
C ASP A 167 41.64 -1.85 19.12
N ILE A 168 40.49 -1.18 19.18
CA ILE A 168 40.08 -0.20 18.17
C ILE A 168 40.40 1.20 18.64
N GLU A 169 41.63 1.66 18.40
CA GLU A 169 42.07 3.07 18.55
C GLU A 169 41.53 3.96 17.39
N ASP A 170 40.27 3.85 17.00
CA ASP A 170 39.76 4.65 15.90
C ASP A 170 39.08 5.92 16.44
N GLU A 171 39.79 7.04 16.39
CA GLU A 171 39.26 8.40 16.68
C GLU A 171 38.19 8.84 15.67
N SER A 172 37.84 8.02 14.67
CA SER A 172 36.85 8.38 13.67
C SER A 172 35.44 8.37 14.26
N GLN A 173 34.65 9.38 13.90
CA GLN A 173 33.22 9.44 14.29
C GLN A 173 32.34 8.45 13.50
N ALA A 174 32.91 7.73 12.55
CA ALA A 174 32.20 6.79 11.69
C ALA A 174 31.47 5.69 12.46
N PRO A 175 32.06 5.03 13.49
CA PRO A 175 31.35 3.99 14.24
C PRO A 175 30.12 4.52 15.00
N LEU A 176 30.18 5.74 15.50
CA LEU A 176 29.04 6.37 16.20
C LEU A 176 27.93 6.76 15.24
N TYR A 177 28.27 7.19 14.02
CA TYR A 177 27.30 7.49 12.98
C TYR A 177 26.55 6.23 12.54
N ASP A 178 27.27 5.14 12.29
CA ASP A 178 26.69 3.85 11.89
C ASP A 178 25.80 3.29 13.00
N LEU A 179 26.21 3.41 14.25
CA LEU A 179 25.40 3.02 15.40
C LEU A 179 24.11 3.85 15.50
N ALA A 180 24.18 5.17 15.29
CA ALA A 180 23.01 6.04 15.30
C ALA A 180 22.04 5.69 14.17
N LEU A 181 22.55 5.39 12.98
CA LEU A 181 21.75 4.96 11.83
C LEU A 181 21.05 3.61 12.12
N ALA A 182 21.79 2.63 12.62
CA ALA A 182 21.27 1.32 13.00
C ALA A 182 20.20 1.43 14.11
N ASN A 183 20.40 2.32 15.09
CA ASN A 183 19.39 2.61 16.12
C ASN A 183 18.11 3.19 15.51
N GLY A 184 18.22 4.13 14.58
CA GLY A 184 17.08 4.69 13.86
C GLY A 184 16.28 3.63 13.08
N GLN A 185 16.97 2.74 12.38
CA GLN A 185 16.37 1.62 11.65
C GLN A 185 15.68 0.63 12.59
N LEU A 186 16.31 0.26 13.69
CA LEU A 186 15.75 -0.62 14.73
C LEU A 186 14.48 -0.02 15.31
N MET A 187 14.49 1.26 15.69
CA MET A 187 13.32 1.95 16.25
C MET A 187 12.16 2.01 15.26
N ALA A 188 12.43 2.26 13.97
CA ALA A 188 11.42 2.25 12.92
C ALA A 188 10.77 0.87 12.78
N THR A 189 11.59 -0.19 12.74
CA THR A 189 11.12 -1.59 12.60
C THR A 189 10.34 -2.04 13.83
N LEU A 190 10.78 -1.71 15.03
CA LEU A 190 10.07 -2.00 16.28
C LEU A 190 8.71 -1.29 16.33
N ASN A 191 8.64 -0.02 15.92
CA ASN A 191 7.38 0.71 15.86
C ASN A 191 6.42 0.08 14.85
N GLN A 192 6.90 -0.33 13.69
CA GLN A 192 6.09 -1.01 12.68
C GLN A 192 5.55 -2.34 13.21
N THR A 193 6.40 -3.14 13.85
CA THR A 193 6.04 -4.42 14.47
C THR A 193 5.01 -4.23 15.58
N LYS A 194 5.20 -3.23 16.44
CA LYS A 194 4.25 -2.85 17.50
C LYS A 194 2.89 -2.47 16.93
N VAL A 195 2.84 -1.64 15.88
CA VAL A 195 1.58 -1.25 15.23
C VAL A 195 0.88 -2.46 14.64
N SER A 196 1.60 -3.31 13.90
CA SER A 196 1.06 -4.56 13.32
C SER A 196 0.50 -5.48 14.40
N LEU A 197 1.21 -5.64 15.50
CA LEU A 197 0.79 -6.47 16.62
C LEU A 197 -0.45 -5.91 17.32
N LEU A 198 -0.46 -4.62 17.67
CA LEU A 198 -1.59 -3.96 18.32
C LEU A 198 -2.85 -3.99 17.44
N THR A 199 -2.69 -3.80 16.14
CA THR A 199 -3.78 -3.88 15.18
C THR A 199 -4.43 -5.25 15.20
N ARG A 200 -3.64 -6.31 15.30
CA ARG A 200 -4.13 -7.71 15.36
C ARG A 200 -4.71 -8.08 16.72
N LEU A 201 -4.09 -7.67 17.82
CA LEU A 201 -4.60 -7.95 19.18
C LEU A 201 -5.97 -7.32 19.45
N ARG A 202 -6.23 -6.11 18.91
CA ARG A 202 -7.52 -5.43 19.08
C ARG A 202 -8.67 -6.08 18.28
N GLY A 203 -8.39 -6.92 17.26
CA GLY A 203 -9.35 -7.42 16.29
C GLY A 203 -9.87 -8.83 16.53
N ASP A 204 -9.12 -9.65 17.18
CA ASP A 204 -9.35 -11.09 17.20
C ASP A 204 -10.09 -11.53 18.50
N ARG A 205 -11.40 -11.18 18.56
CA ARG A 205 -12.27 -11.71 19.63
C ARG A 205 -12.60 -13.19 19.45
N GLY A 206 -12.27 -13.79 18.30
CA GLY A 206 -12.68 -15.15 17.91
C GLY A 206 -11.62 -16.24 18.03
N GLN A 207 -10.32 -15.92 17.97
CA GLN A 207 -9.25 -16.93 17.97
C GLN A 207 -8.44 -16.89 19.27
N ARG A 208 -8.92 -17.58 20.29
CA ARG A 208 -8.22 -17.72 21.58
C ARG A 208 -6.79 -18.27 21.44
N GLY A 209 -6.51 -19.12 20.45
CA GLY A 209 -5.19 -19.69 20.19
C GLY A 209 -4.19 -18.64 19.69
N THR A 210 -4.54 -17.87 18.69
CA THR A 210 -3.67 -16.83 18.09
C THR A 210 -3.37 -15.71 19.09
N ARG A 211 -4.34 -15.32 19.94
CA ARG A 211 -4.15 -14.35 21.00
C ARG A 211 -3.16 -14.83 22.06
N ARG A 212 -3.18 -16.12 22.37
CA ARG A 212 -2.24 -16.73 23.35
C ARG A 212 -0.83 -16.74 22.78
N THR A 213 -0.66 -17.09 21.50
CA THR A 213 0.64 -17.09 20.83
C THR A 213 1.22 -15.67 20.75
N LEU A 214 0.41 -14.66 20.41
CA LEU A 214 0.82 -13.27 20.35
C LEU A 214 1.25 -12.70 21.72
N HIS A 215 0.67 -13.19 22.81
CA HIS A 215 1.05 -12.79 24.18
C HIS A 215 2.43 -13.32 24.60
N TYR A 216 2.93 -14.37 23.96
CA TYR A 216 4.27 -14.90 24.23
C TYR A 216 5.38 -14.12 23.50
N TYR A 217 5.04 -13.29 22.52
CA TYR A 217 6.00 -12.46 21.77
C TYR A 217 6.11 -11.02 22.32
N PHE A 218 5.41 -10.70 23.39
CA PHE A 218 5.48 -9.46 24.14
C PHE A 218 6.22 -9.66 25.46
#